data_2ef43120d20ff8be92f756e71f2f5e85
#
_entry.id   2ef43120d20ff8be92f756e71f2f5e85
#
_cell.length_a   1.000
_cell.length_b   1.000
_cell.length_c   1.000
_cell.angle_alpha   90.00
_cell.angle_beta   90.00
_cell.angle_gamma   90.00
#
_symmetry.space_group_name_H-M   'P 1'
#
loop_
_entity.id
_entity.type
_entity.pdbx_description
1 polymer ?
#
loop_
_entity_poly.entity_id
_entity_poly.type
_entity_poly.pdbx_seq_one_letter_code
_entity_poly.pdbx_strand_id
1 'polypeptide(L)'
;MTVLIVTFSHDNESIPLVIKAIETMGKKAFRFDTDRFPTEVKVDLYSGDKKGGIITDGDQKLELKEVSAVWYRRMRYGQKLPDGMDSQFREASLKECRLSIRGMIASLSGFHLDPIAKVDHANHKQLQLQVARQLGLLIPGTLTSNHPEAVKQFAQEFEATGIVTKMLSQFAIYGDNQEEMVVFTSPVTKEDLDNLEGLQFCPMTFQENIPKALELRITIVGEQIFTAAINSQQLDGAIYDWRKEGRALHQQWQPYDLPKSIEKQLLELMKCFGLNYGAIDMIVTPDERYIFLEINPVGEFFWLELYPPYFPISQAIAEILVNS
;
A
#
# COMPACT_ATOMS: atom_id res chain seq x y z
N MET A 1 -0.83 17.40 -22.62
CA MET A 1 -1.36 16.75 -21.39
C MET A 1 -0.42 15.63 -20.99
N THR A 2 0.10 15.69 -19.77
CA THR A 2 1.08 14.76 -19.25
C THR A 2 0.60 14.18 -17.92
N VAL A 3 0.73 12.88 -17.73
CA VAL A 3 0.49 12.20 -16.45
C VAL A 3 1.80 12.22 -15.66
N LEU A 4 1.79 12.80 -14.47
CA LEU A 4 2.93 12.78 -13.55
C LEU A 4 2.85 11.53 -12.67
N ILE A 5 3.86 10.68 -12.74
CA ILE A 5 3.99 9.46 -11.93
C ILE A 5 5.00 9.72 -10.83
N VAL A 6 4.53 9.76 -9.58
CA VAL A 6 5.36 10.04 -8.40
C VAL A 6 5.74 8.72 -7.73
N THR A 7 7.02 8.37 -7.81
CA THR A 7 7.56 7.08 -7.35
C THR A 7 9.01 7.22 -6.85
N PHE A 8 9.77 6.15 -6.86
CA PHE A 8 11.22 6.10 -6.60
C PHE A 8 11.92 5.14 -7.56
N SER A 9 13.25 5.27 -7.72
CA SER A 9 14.04 4.62 -8.76
C SER A 9 13.86 3.09 -8.86
N HIS A 10 13.77 2.42 -7.71
CA HIS A 10 13.67 0.97 -7.61
C HIS A 10 12.26 0.50 -7.20
N ASP A 11 11.21 1.21 -7.64
CA ASP A 11 9.85 0.69 -7.52
C ASP A 11 9.64 -0.46 -8.53
N ASN A 12 8.62 -1.27 -8.31
CA ASN A 12 8.40 -2.53 -9.01
C ASN A 12 7.84 -2.35 -10.44
N GLU A 13 7.54 -3.48 -11.07
CA GLU A 13 7.06 -3.60 -12.46
C GLU A 13 5.73 -2.90 -12.72
N SER A 14 4.97 -2.52 -11.67
CA SER A 14 3.73 -1.73 -11.84
C SER A 14 3.97 -0.42 -12.57
N ILE A 15 5.15 0.22 -12.35
CA ILE A 15 5.48 1.52 -12.95
C ILE A 15 5.60 1.43 -14.47
N PRO A 16 6.49 0.58 -15.05
CA PRO A 16 6.61 0.47 -16.51
C PRO A 16 5.32 -0.05 -17.19
N LEU A 17 4.53 -0.90 -16.52
CA LEU A 17 3.25 -1.37 -17.04
C LEU A 17 2.27 -0.20 -17.25
N VAL A 18 2.09 0.65 -16.23
CA VAL A 18 1.20 1.80 -16.32
C VAL A 18 1.72 2.86 -17.29
N ILE A 19 3.04 3.14 -17.31
CA ILE A 19 3.65 4.04 -18.31
C ILE A 19 3.30 3.57 -19.72
N LYS A 20 3.55 2.30 -20.02
CA LYS A 20 3.26 1.70 -21.33
C LYS A 20 1.78 1.82 -21.70
N ALA A 21 0.88 1.59 -20.74
CA ALA A 21 -0.55 1.71 -20.98
C ALA A 21 -0.95 3.17 -21.32
N ILE A 22 -0.44 4.17 -20.57
CA ILE A 22 -0.66 5.60 -20.84
C ILE A 22 -0.15 5.99 -22.22
N GLU A 23 1.05 5.56 -22.58
CA GLU A 23 1.67 5.86 -23.89
C GLU A 23 0.91 5.19 -25.04
N THR A 24 0.41 3.97 -24.85
CA THR A 24 -0.43 3.27 -25.83
C THR A 24 -1.74 4.04 -26.08
N MET A 25 -2.25 4.78 -25.11
CA MET A 25 -3.41 5.67 -25.25
C MET A 25 -3.04 7.05 -25.84
N GLY A 26 -1.80 7.23 -26.33
CA GLY A 26 -1.33 8.46 -26.98
C GLY A 26 -1.08 9.63 -26.04
N LYS A 27 -0.94 9.39 -24.72
CA LYS A 27 -0.59 10.40 -23.72
C LYS A 27 0.86 10.29 -23.29
N LYS A 28 1.40 11.38 -22.73
CA LYS A 28 2.74 11.39 -22.16
C LYS A 28 2.70 11.00 -20.69
N ALA A 29 3.64 10.17 -20.27
CA ALA A 29 3.94 9.92 -18.87
C ALA A 29 5.29 10.56 -18.51
N PHE A 30 5.35 11.23 -17.37
CA PHE A 30 6.60 11.73 -16.79
C PHE A 30 6.81 11.06 -15.44
N ARG A 31 7.87 10.26 -15.35
CA ARG A 31 8.25 9.58 -14.12
C ARG A 31 9.10 10.51 -13.27
N PHE A 32 8.70 10.75 -12.03
CA PHE A 32 9.43 11.53 -11.03
C PHE A 32 9.89 10.61 -9.91
N ASP A 33 11.17 10.27 -9.93
CA ASP A 33 11.82 9.46 -8.90
C ASP A 33 12.25 10.34 -7.73
N THR A 34 11.46 10.32 -6.66
CA THR A 34 11.60 11.22 -5.51
C THR A 34 12.86 10.96 -4.66
N ASP A 35 13.44 9.76 -4.72
CA ASP A 35 14.70 9.41 -4.06
C ASP A 35 15.93 10.09 -4.70
N ARG A 36 15.80 10.53 -5.95
CA ARG A 36 16.81 11.29 -6.70
C ARG A 36 16.74 12.81 -6.43
N PHE A 37 15.67 13.29 -5.83
CA PHE A 37 15.55 14.67 -5.38
C PHE A 37 16.17 14.84 -3.98
N PRO A 38 16.92 15.93 -3.69
CA PRO A 38 17.14 17.12 -4.51
C PRO A 38 18.43 17.07 -5.33
N THR A 39 19.23 16.03 -5.26
CA THR A 39 20.60 16.00 -5.79
C THR A 39 20.66 15.86 -7.31
N GLU A 40 19.92 14.93 -7.89
CA GLU A 40 19.92 14.63 -9.32
C GLU A 40 18.73 15.29 -10.03
N VAL A 41 17.54 15.17 -9.49
CA VAL A 41 16.33 15.85 -10.02
C VAL A 41 16.20 17.21 -9.36
N LYS A 42 15.87 18.23 -10.15
CA LYS A 42 15.64 19.61 -9.69
C LYS A 42 14.18 19.98 -9.80
N VAL A 43 13.70 20.75 -8.85
CA VAL A 43 12.32 21.23 -8.82
C VAL A 43 12.35 22.74 -8.53
N ASP A 44 11.80 23.53 -9.44
CA ASP A 44 11.60 24.96 -9.27
C ASP A 44 10.12 25.23 -9.05
N LEU A 45 9.76 25.89 -7.97
CA LEU A 45 8.39 26.27 -7.64
C LEU A 45 8.28 27.78 -7.49
N TYR A 46 7.36 28.41 -8.19
CA TYR A 46 7.16 29.84 -8.19
C TYR A 46 5.78 30.20 -7.65
N SER A 47 5.72 31.17 -6.74
CA SER A 47 4.50 31.74 -6.18
C SER A 47 4.56 33.26 -6.24
N GLY A 48 3.41 33.92 -6.38
CA GLY A 48 3.34 35.37 -6.55
C GLY A 48 3.05 35.76 -8.01
N ASP A 49 3.74 36.78 -8.54
CA ASP A 49 3.55 37.26 -9.91
C ASP A 49 3.93 36.21 -10.96
N LYS A 50 5.03 35.49 -10.73
CA LYS A 50 5.38 34.29 -11.46
C LYS A 50 4.76 33.09 -10.76
N LYS A 51 3.97 32.30 -11.49
CA LYS A 51 3.26 31.11 -10.99
C LYS A 51 3.70 29.86 -11.73
N GLY A 52 3.60 28.69 -11.06
CA GLY A 52 3.88 27.39 -11.66
C GLY A 52 5.21 26.80 -11.18
N GLY A 53 5.77 25.90 -11.95
CA GLY A 53 7.04 25.28 -11.63
C GLY A 53 7.50 24.34 -12.74
N ILE A 54 8.70 23.81 -12.57
CA ILE A 54 9.36 22.92 -13.52
C ILE A 54 10.03 21.79 -12.74
N ILE A 55 9.86 20.56 -13.20
CA ILE A 55 10.68 19.43 -12.80
C ILE A 55 11.71 19.21 -13.91
N THR A 56 12.99 19.13 -13.54
CA THR A 56 14.11 18.84 -14.45
C THR A 56 14.83 17.58 -14.03
N ASP A 57 14.86 16.57 -14.90
CA ASP A 57 15.58 15.30 -14.72
C ASP A 57 16.50 15.07 -15.93
N GLY A 58 17.78 15.36 -15.78
CA GLY A 58 18.73 15.37 -16.89
C GLY A 58 18.27 16.37 -17.96
N ASP A 59 18.12 15.85 -19.20
CA ASP A 59 17.64 16.64 -20.35
C ASP A 59 16.11 16.77 -20.41
N GLN A 60 15.38 16.02 -19.60
CA GLN A 60 13.93 16.06 -19.58
C GLN A 60 13.42 17.19 -18.68
N LYS A 61 12.40 17.90 -19.16
CA LYS A 61 11.72 18.97 -18.42
C LYS A 61 10.23 18.80 -18.49
N LEU A 62 9.57 18.98 -17.35
CA LEU A 62 8.11 19.03 -17.25
C LEU A 62 7.69 20.35 -16.61
N GLU A 63 6.96 21.18 -17.35
CA GLU A 63 6.27 22.32 -16.76
C GLU A 63 5.03 21.83 -16.00
N LEU A 64 4.86 22.21 -14.74
CA LEU A 64 3.78 21.72 -13.89
C LEU A 64 2.38 22.06 -14.43
N LYS A 65 2.25 23.13 -15.23
CA LYS A 65 1.00 23.47 -15.90
C LYS A 65 0.54 22.45 -16.97
N GLU A 66 1.45 21.59 -17.44
CA GLU A 66 1.15 20.54 -18.44
C GLU A 66 0.61 19.26 -17.78
N VAL A 67 0.70 19.16 -16.45
CA VAL A 67 0.22 18.01 -15.70
C VAL A 67 -1.31 18.01 -15.69
N SER A 68 -1.89 16.99 -16.29
CA SER A 68 -3.36 16.78 -16.30
C SER A 68 -3.80 15.77 -15.24
N ALA A 69 -2.95 14.82 -14.88
CA ALA A 69 -3.22 13.85 -13.84
C ALA A 69 -1.94 13.49 -13.08
N VAL A 70 -2.10 13.05 -11.85
CA VAL A 70 -1.02 12.60 -10.96
C VAL A 70 -1.33 11.19 -10.50
N TRP A 71 -0.42 10.26 -10.74
CA TRP A 71 -0.43 8.97 -10.09
C TRP A 71 0.56 8.97 -8.93
N TYR A 72 0.05 9.12 -7.71
CA TYR A 72 0.83 8.98 -6.49
C TYR A 72 0.99 7.51 -6.16
N ARG A 73 2.23 7.02 -6.23
CA ARG A 73 2.53 5.64 -5.92
C ARG A 73 3.21 5.50 -4.57
N ARG A 74 4.44 5.93 -4.47
CA ARG A 74 5.25 5.94 -3.24
C ARG A 74 6.30 7.02 -3.33
N MET A 75 6.79 7.48 -2.20
CA MET A 75 7.88 8.45 -2.14
C MET A 75 8.97 7.99 -1.18
N ARG A 76 10.20 8.15 -1.60
CA ARG A 76 11.38 8.04 -0.76
C ARG A 76 12.20 9.32 -0.90
N TYR A 77 12.86 9.74 0.16
CA TYR A 77 13.60 11.01 0.14
C TYR A 77 15.03 10.81 0.64
N GLY A 78 15.96 11.59 0.07
CA GLY A 78 17.31 11.78 0.60
C GLY A 78 18.24 10.58 0.50
N GLN A 79 17.92 9.58 -0.29
CA GLN A 79 18.81 8.42 -0.50
C GLN A 79 20.11 8.81 -1.20
N LYS A 80 20.10 9.92 -1.95
CA LYS A 80 21.27 10.47 -2.65
C LYS A 80 21.92 11.66 -1.92
N LEU A 81 21.48 11.98 -0.69
CA LEU A 81 22.20 12.95 0.14
C LEU A 81 23.57 12.39 0.55
N PRO A 82 24.64 13.23 0.63
CA PRO A 82 25.97 12.76 0.97
C PRO A 82 26.01 12.00 2.30
N ASP A 83 26.72 10.87 2.34
CA ASP A 83 26.82 10.04 3.55
C ASP A 83 27.53 10.78 4.72
N GLY A 84 28.46 11.67 4.42
CA GLY A 84 29.18 12.50 5.40
C GLY A 84 28.41 13.74 5.87
N MET A 85 27.14 13.92 5.47
CA MET A 85 26.34 15.07 5.94
C MET A 85 26.03 14.91 7.43
N ASP A 86 26.21 16.02 8.19
CA ASP A 86 25.82 16.05 9.61
C ASP A 86 24.36 15.64 9.79
N SER A 87 24.08 14.87 10.84
CA SER A 87 22.76 14.24 11.06
C SER A 87 21.62 15.26 11.19
N GLN A 88 21.88 16.41 11.83
CA GLN A 88 20.86 17.46 12.01
C GLN A 88 20.53 18.14 10.66
N PHE A 89 21.55 18.43 9.84
CA PHE A 89 21.33 18.97 8.50
C PHE A 89 20.67 17.94 7.58
N ARG A 90 21.03 16.66 7.72
CA ARG A 90 20.39 15.58 6.96
C ARG A 90 18.90 15.48 7.29
N GLU A 91 18.55 15.48 8.57
CA GLU A 91 17.15 15.43 9.01
C GLU A 91 16.35 16.66 8.51
N ALA A 92 16.91 17.87 8.65
CA ALA A 92 16.31 19.10 8.14
C ALA A 92 16.09 19.02 6.61
N SER A 93 17.11 18.58 5.86
CA SER A 93 17.01 18.42 4.40
C SER A 93 15.92 17.43 3.99
N LEU A 94 15.82 16.27 4.67
CA LEU A 94 14.76 15.27 4.41
C LEU A 94 13.37 15.84 4.66
N LYS A 95 13.20 16.62 5.74
CA LYS A 95 11.95 17.28 6.07
C LYS A 95 11.55 18.30 5.00
N GLU A 96 12.49 19.16 4.59
CA GLU A 96 12.26 20.17 3.53
C GLU A 96 11.97 19.52 2.17
N CYS A 97 12.68 18.46 1.79
CA CYS A 97 12.40 17.69 0.58
C CYS A 97 10.98 17.15 0.59
N ARG A 98 10.59 16.51 1.70
CA ARG A 98 9.26 15.94 1.86
C ARG A 98 8.18 17.01 1.76
N LEU A 99 8.31 18.12 2.47
CA LEU A 99 7.33 19.22 2.47
C LEU A 99 7.22 19.87 1.10
N SER A 100 8.34 20.14 0.43
CA SER A 100 8.37 20.76 -0.90
C SER A 100 7.66 19.89 -1.94
N ILE A 101 7.97 18.59 -2.00
CA ILE A 101 7.35 17.68 -2.97
C ILE A 101 5.86 17.45 -2.68
N ARG A 102 5.49 17.25 -1.41
CA ARG A 102 4.07 17.10 -1.04
C ARG A 102 3.26 18.36 -1.33
N GLY A 103 3.84 19.54 -1.05
CA GLY A 103 3.24 20.84 -1.36
C GLY A 103 3.08 21.05 -2.87
N MET A 104 4.10 20.71 -3.66
CA MET A 104 4.03 20.74 -5.12
C MET A 104 2.87 19.86 -5.62
N ILE A 105 2.82 18.59 -5.24
CA ILE A 105 1.77 17.66 -5.67
C ILE A 105 0.39 18.18 -5.27
N ALA A 106 0.22 18.63 -4.02
CA ALA A 106 -1.05 19.16 -3.53
C ALA A 106 -1.52 20.42 -4.26
N SER A 107 -0.60 21.19 -4.88
CA SER A 107 -0.91 22.39 -5.65
C SER A 107 -1.32 22.13 -7.10
N LEU A 108 -1.16 20.90 -7.60
CA LEU A 108 -1.57 20.52 -8.95
C LEU A 108 -3.10 20.38 -9.03
N SER A 109 -3.69 21.02 -10.01
CA SER A 109 -5.15 21.04 -10.21
C SER A 109 -5.70 19.88 -11.02
N GLY A 110 -4.82 19.01 -11.56
CA GLY A 110 -5.21 17.82 -12.32
C GLY A 110 -5.88 16.74 -11.45
N PHE A 111 -6.36 15.69 -12.10
CA PHE A 111 -6.87 14.52 -11.39
C PHE A 111 -5.76 13.82 -10.58
N HIS A 112 -6.05 13.37 -9.38
CA HIS A 112 -5.11 12.62 -8.53
C HIS A 112 -5.62 11.21 -8.26
N LEU A 113 -4.78 10.23 -8.57
CA LEU A 113 -5.02 8.82 -8.24
C LEU A 113 -3.98 8.37 -7.18
N ASP A 114 -4.23 8.50 -5.87
CA ASP A 114 -5.26 9.32 -5.23
C ASP A 114 -4.60 10.52 -4.52
N PRO A 115 -5.36 11.53 -4.05
CA PRO A 115 -4.77 12.62 -3.27
C PRO A 115 -4.04 12.10 -2.04
N ILE A 116 -2.81 12.57 -1.78
CA ILE A 116 -1.95 12.07 -0.69
C ILE A 116 -2.66 12.12 0.67
N ALA A 117 -3.45 13.17 0.92
CA ALA A 117 -4.21 13.29 2.17
C ALA A 117 -5.25 12.18 2.36
N LYS A 118 -5.90 11.74 1.27
CA LYS A 118 -6.85 10.61 1.29
C LYS A 118 -6.11 9.27 1.47
N VAL A 119 -4.96 9.12 0.81
CA VAL A 119 -4.09 7.94 0.99
C VAL A 119 -3.61 7.85 2.45
N ASP A 120 -3.11 8.96 3.02
CA ASP A 120 -2.67 9.01 4.42
C ASP A 120 -3.83 8.67 5.37
N HIS A 121 -5.03 9.23 5.14
CA HIS A 121 -6.23 8.94 5.93
C HIS A 121 -6.64 7.48 5.84
N ALA A 122 -6.65 6.91 4.64
CA ALA A 122 -6.99 5.51 4.42
C ALA A 122 -5.95 4.52 4.97
N ASN A 123 -4.72 4.94 5.23
CA ASN A 123 -3.68 4.07 5.81
C ASN A 123 -3.88 3.77 7.32
N HIS A 124 -4.81 4.43 8.01
CA HIS A 124 -5.10 4.14 9.42
C HIS A 124 -5.86 2.82 9.57
N LYS A 125 -5.17 1.73 9.88
CA LYS A 125 -5.73 0.38 9.92
C LYS A 125 -6.90 0.21 10.91
N GLN A 126 -6.84 0.87 12.07
CA GLN A 126 -7.95 0.85 13.04
C GLN A 126 -9.21 1.51 12.47
N LEU A 127 -9.04 2.64 11.75
CA LEU A 127 -10.15 3.31 11.08
C LEU A 127 -10.75 2.45 9.96
N GLN A 128 -9.90 1.76 9.19
CA GLN A 128 -10.37 0.82 8.14
C GLN A 128 -11.30 -0.23 8.71
N LEU A 129 -10.90 -0.89 9.81
CA LEU A 129 -11.71 -1.92 10.47
C LEU A 129 -13.03 -1.34 11.02
N GLN A 130 -12.98 -0.14 11.60
CA GLN A 130 -14.19 0.54 12.08
C GLN A 130 -15.17 0.83 10.95
N VAL A 131 -14.71 1.43 9.84
CA VAL A 131 -15.55 1.74 8.67
C VAL A 131 -16.07 0.47 8.01
N ALA A 132 -15.21 -0.53 7.82
CA ALA A 132 -15.61 -1.83 7.26
C ALA A 132 -16.77 -2.47 8.07
N ARG A 133 -16.65 -2.48 9.40
CA ARG A 133 -17.70 -2.96 10.30
C ARG A 133 -18.99 -2.16 10.19
N GLN A 134 -18.92 -0.84 10.09
CA GLN A 134 -20.10 0.03 9.90
C GLN A 134 -20.83 -0.26 8.58
N LEU A 135 -20.10 -0.66 7.55
CA LEU A 135 -20.64 -1.08 6.24
C LEU A 135 -21.13 -2.53 6.23
N GLY A 136 -21.05 -3.24 7.35
CA GLY A 136 -21.52 -4.64 7.49
C GLY A 136 -20.53 -5.70 7.00
N LEU A 137 -19.27 -5.33 6.72
CA LEU A 137 -18.20 -6.31 6.49
C LEU A 137 -17.83 -7.00 7.81
N LEU A 138 -17.61 -8.30 7.75
CA LEU A 138 -17.05 -9.04 8.88
C LEU A 138 -15.55 -8.70 8.99
N ILE A 139 -15.09 -8.50 10.21
CA ILE A 139 -13.69 -8.21 10.54
C ILE A 139 -13.21 -9.15 11.63
N PRO A 140 -11.91 -9.48 11.72
CA PRO A 140 -11.39 -10.28 12.81
C PRO A 140 -11.39 -9.48 14.12
N GLY A 141 -11.54 -10.17 15.25
CA GLY A 141 -11.21 -9.59 16.56
C GLY A 141 -9.81 -8.98 16.51
N THR A 142 -9.66 -7.74 16.95
CA THR A 142 -8.38 -7.00 16.81
C THR A 142 -8.12 -6.15 18.04
N LEU A 143 -6.89 -6.27 18.58
CA LEU A 143 -6.36 -5.48 19.68
C LEU A 143 -5.04 -4.82 19.22
N THR A 144 -4.92 -3.50 19.36
CA THR A 144 -3.62 -2.81 19.29
C THR A 144 -3.28 -2.32 20.70
N SER A 145 -2.18 -2.79 21.28
CA SER A 145 -1.87 -2.55 22.67
C SER A 145 -0.36 -2.53 22.93
N ASN A 146 0.03 -1.79 23.97
CA ASN A 146 1.32 -1.89 24.64
C ASN A 146 1.19 -2.41 26.08
N HIS A 147 0.04 -3.02 26.43
CA HIS A 147 -0.27 -3.51 27.77
C HIS A 147 -0.29 -5.04 27.80
N PRO A 148 0.70 -5.73 28.42
CA PRO A 148 0.83 -7.18 28.43
C PRO A 148 -0.43 -7.93 28.89
N GLU A 149 -1.06 -7.48 29.98
CA GLU A 149 -2.24 -8.18 30.52
C GLU A 149 -3.45 -8.10 29.57
N ALA A 150 -3.62 -6.99 28.84
CA ALA A 150 -4.67 -6.88 27.83
C ALA A 150 -4.45 -7.88 26.68
N VAL A 151 -3.19 -8.14 26.29
CA VAL A 151 -2.85 -9.14 25.26
C VAL A 151 -3.14 -10.55 25.76
N LYS A 152 -2.82 -10.86 27.01
CA LYS A 152 -3.11 -12.18 27.61
C LYS A 152 -4.62 -12.42 27.69
N GLN A 153 -5.41 -11.41 28.09
CA GLN A 153 -6.87 -11.49 28.11
C GLN A 153 -7.43 -11.71 26.69
N PHE A 154 -6.94 -10.95 25.71
CA PHE A 154 -7.34 -11.10 24.32
C PHE A 154 -7.00 -12.51 23.77
N ALA A 155 -5.83 -13.05 24.11
CA ALA A 155 -5.46 -14.42 23.73
C ALA A 155 -6.40 -15.47 24.38
N GLN A 156 -6.89 -15.27 25.59
CA GLN A 156 -7.87 -16.14 26.25
C GLN A 156 -9.24 -16.10 25.55
N GLU A 157 -9.68 -14.91 25.08
CA GLU A 157 -10.95 -14.78 24.34
C GLU A 157 -10.94 -15.62 23.04
N PHE A 158 -9.76 -15.79 22.43
CA PHE A 158 -9.59 -16.56 21.18
C PHE A 158 -8.77 -17.83 21.36
N GLU A 159 -8.84 -18.48 22.54
CA GLU A 159 -8.09 -19.70 22.84
C GLU A 159 -8.30 -20.82 21.83
N ALA A 160 -9.53 -20.95 21.30
CA ALA A 160 -9.89 -22.00 20.34
C ALA A 160 -9.25 -21.83 18.95
N THR A 161 -9.04 -20.61 18.49
CA THR A 161 -8.48 -20.28 17.17
C THR A 161 -7.04 -19.79 17.25
N GLY A 162 -6.61 -19.34 18.43
CA GLY A 162 -5.36 -18.63 18.65
C GLY A 162 -5.41 -17.19 18.15
N ILE A 163 -4.31 -16.50 18.34
CA ILE A 163 -4.11 -15.14 17.83
C ILE A 163 -2.84 -15.04 16.99
N VAL A 164 -2.82 -14.07 16.08
CA VAL A 164 -1.63 -13.70 15.30
C VAL A 164 -1.21 -12.27 15.65
N THR A 165 0.07 -11.96 15.47
CA THR A 165 0.57 -10.59 15.52
C THR A 165 0.98 -10.11 14.15
N LYS A 166 0.76 -8.82 13.88
CA LYS A 166 1.17 -8.17 12.64
C LYS A 166 1.60 -6.74 12.89
N MET A 167 2.49 -6.24 12.04
CA MET A 167 2.90 -4.84 12.05
C MET A 167 1.88 -3.96 11.33
N LEU A 168 1.67 -2.74 11.82
CA LEU A 168 0.86 -1.72 11.14
C LEU A 168 1.58 -1.09 9.95
N SER A 169 2.92 -1.11 9.98
CA SER A 169 3.80 -0.64 8.90
C SER A 169 4.65 -1.78 8.36
N GLN A 170 5.10 -1.67 7.11
CA GLN A 170 6.18 -2.55 6.64
C GLN A 170 7.43 -2.22 7.42
N PHE A 171 7.96 -3.20 8.11
CA PHE A 171 9.10 -3.07 8.98
C PHE A 171 10.10 -4.17 8.65
N ALA A 172 11.34 -3.78 8.41
CA ALA A 172 12.45 -4.70 8.24
C ALA A 172 13.45 -4.49 9.39
N ILE A 173 13.91 -5.56 9.98
CA ILE A 173 15.01 -5.57 10.94
C ILE A 173 16.25 -6.00 10.16
N TYR A 174 17.35 -5.31 10.37
CA TYR A 174 18.64 -5.71 9.83
C TYR A 174 19.41 -6.45 10.91
N GLY A 175 19.72 -7.72 10.66
CA GLY A 175 20.58 -8.53 11.53
C GLY A 175 22.03 -8.06 11.50
N ASP A 176 22.88 -8.64 12.37
CA ASP A 176 24.31 -8.33 12.46
C ASP A 176 25.06 -8.50 11.12
N ASN A 177 24.56 -9.37 10.24
CA ASN A 177 25.08 -9.62 8.89
C ASN A 177 24.45 -8.71 7.81
N GLN A 178 23.71 -7.66 8.16
CA GLN A 178 22.93 -6.81 7.24
C GLN A 178 21.85 -7.58 6.46
N GLU A 179 21.48 -8.76 6.87
CA GLU A 179 20.34 -9.48 6.30
C GLU A 179 19.03 -8.79 6.69
N GLU A 180 18.23 -8.45 5.68
CA GLU A 180 16.93 -7.83 5.87
C GLU A 180 15.90 -8.88 6.31
N MET A 181 15.43 -8.78 7.54
CA MET A 181 14.35 -9.60 8.07
C MET A 181 13.03 -8.82 8.02
N VAL A 182 12.18 -9.17 7.08
CA VAL A 182 10.82 -8.61 6.99
C VAL A 182 9.94 -9.27 8.05
N VAL A 183 9.26 -8.46 8.85
CA VAL A 183 8.31 -8.96 9.85
C VAL A 183 6.97 -9.24 9.18
N PHE A 184 6.61 -10.51 9.09
CA PHE A 184 5.33 -11.00 8.57
C PHE A 184 4.32 -11.25 9.69
N THR A 185 3.05 -11.44 9.31
CA THR A 185 2.04 -11.97 10.22
C THR A 185 2.51 -13.33 10.76
N SER A 186 2.52 -13.46 12.08
CA SER A 186 3.03 -14.64 12.76
C SER A 186 2.09 -15.08 13.90
N PRO A 187 1.94 -16.38 14.16
CA PRO A 187 1.17 -16.85 15.31
C PRO A 187 1.84 -16.39 16.61
N VAL A 188 1.04 -16.12 17.62
CA VAL A 188 1.51 -15.81 18.97
C VAL A 188 1.51 -17.12 19.78
N THR A 189 2.69 -17.53 20.21
CA THR A 189 2.86 -18.74 21.00
C THR A 189 2.66 -18.48 22.49
N LYS A 190 2.59 -19.55 23.28
CA LYS A 190 2.57 -19.44 24.74
C LYS A 190 3.84 -18.78 25.27
N GLU A 191 4.98 -19.12 24.68
CA GLU A 191 6.28 -18.53 25.04
C GLU A 191 6.29 -17.01 24.77
N ASP A 192 5.69 -16.54 23.64
CA ASP A 192 5.55 -15.11 23.36
C ASP A 192 4.67 -14.43 24.41
N LEU A 193 3.58 -15.07 24.86
CA LEU A 193 2.69 -14.53 25.91
C LEU A 193 3.37 -14.47 27.28
N ASP A 194 4.33 -15.34 27.54
CA ASP A 194 5.12 -15.33 28.76
C ASP A 194 6.23 -14.25 28.74
N ASN A 195 6.61 -13.73 27.54
CA ASN A 195 7.71 -12.77 27.31
C ASN A 195 7.23 -11.46 26.65
N LEU A 196 6.27 -10.77 27.27
CA LEU A 196 5.68 -9.53 26.74
C LEU A 196 6.30 -8.22 27.28
N GLU A 197 7.45 -8.28 27.99
CA GLU A 197 8.05 -7.10 28.62
C GLU A 197 8.42 -6.01 27.62
N GLY A 198 8.84 -6.39 26.40
CA GLY A 198 9.17 -5.45 25.32
C GLY A 198 7.97 -4.66 24.79
N LEU A 199 6.74 -5.14 25.00
CA LEU A 199 5.53 -4.54 24.46
C LEU A 199 5.30 -3.11 24.98
N GLN A 200 5.75 -2.79 26.19
CA GLN A 200 5.64 -1.44 26.78
C GLN A 200 6.39 -0.38 25.95
N PHE A 201 7.38 -0.76 25.16
CA PHE A 201 8.19 0.16 24.34
C PHE A 201 7.67 0.29 22.90
N CYS A 202 6.84 -0.67 22.44
CA CYS A 202 6.32 -0.68 21.08
C CYS A 202 4.92 -1.28 21.07
N PRO A 203 3.86 -0.50 20.82
CA PRO A 203 2.53 -1.05 20.67
C PRO A 203 2.47 -1.99 19.46
N MET A 204 1.88 -3.16 19.64
CA MET A 204 1.72 -4.17 18.61
C MET A 204 0.25 -4.45 18.33
N THR A 205 -0.04 -4.97 17.15
CA THR A 205 -1.39 -5.37 16.76
C THR A 205 -1.51 -6.89 16.81
N PHE A 206 -2.51 -7.33 17.55
CA PHE A 206 -2.93 -8.72 17.70
C PHE A 206 -4.29 -8.91 17.04
N GLN A 207 -4.46 -10.03 16.38
CA GLN A 207 -5.69 -10.34 15.67
C GLN A 207 -6.09 -11.80 15.92
N GLU A 208 -7.39 -12.05 15.96
CA GLU A 208 -7.93 -13.42 15.91
C GLU A 208 -7.34 -14.15 14.70
N ASN A 209 -6.86 -15.37 14.91
CA ASN A 209 -6.40 -16.23 13.83
C ASN A 209 -7.59 -16.86 13.12
N ILE A 210 -7.99 -16.28 12.00
CA ILE A 210 -9.14 -16.75 11.22
C ILE A 210 -8.76 -17.99 10.41
N PRO A 211 -9.49 -19.12 10.55
CA PRO A 211 -9.33 -20.27 9.66
C PRO A 211 -9.59 -19.87 8.20
N LYS A 212 -8.67 -20.22 7.30
CA LYS A 212 -8.70 -19.82 5.89
C LYS A 212 -9.03 -21.02 5.01
N ALA A 213 -10.00 -20.88 4.11
CA ALA A 213 -10.13 -21.70 2.91
C ALA A 213 -9.39 -21.05 1.74
N LEU A 214 -9.56 -19.71 1.58
CA LEU A 214 -8.91 -18.93 0.54
C LEU A 214 -8.45 -17.58 1.12
N GLU A 215 -7.39 -17.03 0.55
CA GLU A 215 -7.06 -15.61 0.66
C GLU A 215 -7.46 -14.92 -0.65
N LEU A 216 -8.05 -13.74 -0.53
CA LEU A 216 -8.44 -12.92 -1.67
C LEU A 216 -7.59 -11.67 -1.73
N ARG A 217 -7.08 -11.37 -2.92
CA ARG A 217 -6.54 -10.08 -3.29
C ARG A 217 -7.49 -9.39 -4.26
N ILE A 218 -8.08 -8.29 -3.83
CA ILE A 218 -9.08 -7.54 -4.56
C ILE A 218 -8.49 -6.19 -4.90
N THR A 219 -8.26 -5.92 -6.19
CA THR A 219 -7.77 -4.61 -6.65
C THR A 219 -8.93 -3.86 -7.26
N ILE A 220 -9.21 -2.66 -6.74
CA ILE A 220 -10.27 -1.78 -7.24
C ILE A 220 -9.62 -0.57 -7.90
N VAL A 221 -10.06 -0.25 -9.14
CA VAL A 221 -9.66 0.93 -9.90
C VAL A 221 -10.94 1.62 -10.39
N GLY A 222 -11.28 2.77 -9.81
CA GLY A 222 -12.58 3.38 -10.02
C GLY A 222 -13.71 2.44 -9.57
N GLU A 223 -14.53 1.98 -10.50
CA GLU A 223 -15.60 1.00 -10.26
C GLU A 223 -15.23 -0.42 -10.73
N GLN A 224 -14.07 -0.58 -11.36
CA GLN A 224 -13.61 -1.90 -11.83
C GLN A 224 -13.01 -2.70 -10.68
N ILE A 225 -13.46 -3.95 -10.52
CA ILE A 225 -13.04 -4.85 -9.45
C ILE A 225 -12.31 -6.04 -10.08
N PHE A 226 -11.07 -6.26 -9.68
CA PHE A 226 -10.25 -7.41 -10.07
C PHE A 226 -10.00 -8.26 -8.84
N THR A 227 -10.61 -9.44 -8.77
CA THR A 227 -10.48 -10.33 -7.61
C THR A 227 -9.75 -11.60 -7.98
N ALA A 228 -8.66 -11.86 -7.28
CA ALA A 228 -7.91 -13.10 -7.35
C ALA A 228 -7.95 -13.82 -6.01
N ALA A 229 -8.03 -15.14 -6.06
CA ALA A 229 -8.02 -16.04 -4.90
C ALA A 229 -6.81 -16.97 -4.93
N ILE A 230 -6.34 -17.34 -3.75
CA ILE A 230 -5.27 -18.33 -3.57
C ILE A 230 -5.56 -19.21 -2.36
N ASN A 231 -5.24 -20.51 -2.45
CA ASN A 231 -5.21 -21.39 -1.29
C ASN A 231 -3.80 -21.43 -0.71
N SER A 232 -3.49 -20.49 0.20
CA SER A 232 -2.20 -20.38 0.88
C SER A 232 -1.91 -21.53 1.84
N GLN A 233 -2.94 -22.31 2.22
CA GLN A 233 -2.82 -23.42 3.17
C GLN A 233 -2.09 -24.64 2.56
N GLN A 234 -1.79 -24.64 1.28
CA GLN A 234 -1.04 -25.71 0.61
C GLN A 234 0.47 -25.64 0.85
N LEU A 235 0.99 -24.52 1.36
CA LEU A 235 2.41 -24.30 1.64
C LEU A 235 2.62 -23.88 3.10
N ASP A 236 3.37 -24.67 3.85
CA ASP A 236 3.61 -24.46 5.28
C ASP A 236 4.12 -23.04 5.60
N GLY A 237 4.97 -22.47 4.75
CA GLY A 237 5.48 -21.10 4.91
C GLY A 237 4.43 -20.01 4.72
N ALA A 238 3.32 -20.29 4.00
CA ALA A 238 2.28 -19.33 3.64
C ALA A 238 1.04 -19.37 4.55
N ILE A 239 0.95 -20.30 5.50
CA ILE A 239 -0.23 -20.53 6.34
C ILE A 239 -0.74 -19.25 7.01
N TYR A 240 0.15 -18.44 7.58
CA TYR A 240 -0.22 -17.20 8.26
C TYR A 240 -0.11 -15.98 7.36
N ASP A 241 0.84 -15.97 6.42
CA ASP A 241 1.08 -14.85 5.50
C ASP A 241 1.61 -15.38 4.16
N TRP A 242 0.81 -15.31 3.11
CA TRP A 242 1.15 -15.78 1.77
C TRP A 242 2.40 -15.11 1.19
N ARG A 243 2.73 -13.90 1.65
CA ARG A 243 3.89 -13.14 1.17
C ARG A 243 5.22 -13.79 1.48
N LYS A 244 5.29 -14.66 2.50
CA LYS A 244 6.50 -15.43 2.81
C LYS A 244 6.94 -16.32 1.65
N GLU A 245 5.97 -16.87 0.91
CA GLU A 245 6.17 -17.74 -0.25
C GLU A 245 5.77 -17.05 -1.57
N GLY A 246 5.69 -15.72 -1.57
CA GLY A 246 5.09 -14.91 -2.63
C GLY A 246 5.50 -15.31 -4.04
N ARG A 247 6.80 -15.53 -4.31
CA ARG A 247 7.28 -15.94 -5.64
C ARG A 247 6.77 -17.31 -6.08
N ALA A 248 6.72 -18.28 -5.16
CA ALA A 248 6.21 -19.62 -5.43
C ALA A 248 4.70 -19.60 -5.71
N LEU A 249 3.99 -18.62 -5.16
CA LEU A 249 2.55 -18.49 -5.27
C LEU A 249 2.09 -17.62 -6.45
N HIS A 250 2.97 -16.85 -7.12
CA HIS A 250 2.57 -15.94 -8.19
C HIS A 250 1.79 -16.61 -9.32
N GLN A 251 2.05 -17.88 -9.62
CA GLN A 251 1.36 -18.62 -10.68
C GLN A 251 0.11 -19.38 -10.21
N GLN A 252 -0.22 -19.31 -8.92
CA GLN A 252 -1.32 -20.10 -8.34
C GLN A 252 -2.57 -19.26 -8.11
N TRP A 253 -2.50 -17.94 -8.31
CA TRP A 253 -3.66 -17.07 -8.21
C TRP A 253 -4.67 -17.38 -9.31
N GLN A 254 -5.95 -17.46 -8.93
CA GLN A 254 -7.05 -17.73 -9.85
C GLN A 254 -8.06 -16.58 -9.79
N PRO A 255 -8.72 -16.24 -10.92
CA PRO A 255 -9.83 -15.29 -10.87
C PRO A 255 -10.93 -15.80 -9.94
N TYR A 256 -11.58 -14.89 -9.24
CA TYR A 256 -12.63 -15.22 -8.27
C TYR A 256 -13.79 -14.25 -8.40
N ASP A 257 -15.01 -14.80 -8.41
CA ASP A 257 -16.25 -14.02 -8.47
C ASP A 257 -16.75 -13.72 -7.07
N LEU A 258 -16.68 -12.44 -6.66
CA LEU A 258 -17.22 -12.02 -5.36
C LEU A 258 -18.75 -12.01 -5.37
N PRO A 259 -19.38 -12.33 -4.22
CA PRO A 259 -20.82 -12.03 -4.04
C PRO A 259 -21.10 -10.54 -4.26
N LYS A 260 -22.18 -10.22 -4.95
CA LYS A 260 -22.55 -8.82 -5.25
C LYS A 260 -22.74 -7.95 -4.01
N SER A 261 -23.14 -8.53 -2.88
CA SER A 261 -23.20 -7.84 -1.59
C SER A 261 -21.84 -7.37 -1.11
N ILE A 262 -20.81 -8.21 -1.25
CA ILE A 262 -19.43 -7.89 -0.87
C ILE A 262 -18.85 -6.83 -1.83
N GLU A 263 -19.01 -6.99 -3.15
CA GLU A 263 -18.59 -5.96 -4.11
C GLU A 263 -19.15 -4.57 -3.75
N LYS A 264 -20.46 -4.50 -3.48
CA LYS A 264 -21.11 -3.25 -3.09
C LYS A 264 -20.51 -2.64 -1.82
N GLN A 265 -20.28 -3.47 -0.80
CA GLN A 265 -19.69 -3.03 0.46
C GLN A 265 -18.25 -2.50 0.26
N LEU A 266 -17.46 -3.16 -0.59
CA LEU A 266 -16.09 -2.74 -0.89
C LEU A 266 -16.06 -1.43 -1.71
N LEU A 267 -16.94 -1.25 -2.68
CA LEU A 267 -17.06 0.03 -3.41
C LEU A 267 -17.51 1.17 -2.48
N GLU A 268 -18.41 0.90 -1.54
CA GLU A 268 -18.80 1.90 -0.54
C GLU A 268 -17.65 2.21 0.43
N LEU A 269 -16.83 1.22 0.80
CA LEU A 269 -15.60 1.41 1.58
C LEU A 269 -14.62 2.34 0.85
N MET A 270 -14.37 2.11 -0.44
CA MET A 270 -13.54 2.98 -1.29
C MET A 270 -14.07 4.41 -1.28
N LYS A 271 -15.37 4.58 -1.44
CA LYS A 271 -16.04 5.88 -1.45
C LYS A 271 -15.95 6.59 -0.10
N CYS A 272 -16.10 5.87 1.04
CA CYS A 272 -15.94 6.45 2.38
C CYS A 272 -14.54 7.05 2.57
N PHE A 273 -13.50 6.41 2.03
CA PHE A 273 -12.13 6.94 2.07
C PHE A 273 -11.83 7.93 0.92
N GLY A 274 -12.73 8.03 -0.06
CA GLY A 274 -12.56 8.85 -1.26
C GLY A 274 -11.42 8.37 -2.15
N LEU A 275 -11.23 7.05 -2.23
CA LEU A 275 -10.21 6.39 -3.03
C LEU A 275 -10.76 5.93 -4.37
N ASN A 276 -9.95 6.07 -5.41
CA ASN A 276 -10.17 5.47 -6.72
C ASN A 276 -9.30 4.22 -6.92
N TYR A 277 -8.24 4.05 -6.12
CA TYR A 277 -7.40 2.87 -6.14
C TYR A 277 -7.29 2.27 -4.75
N GLY A 278 -7.39 0.93 -4.67
CA GLY A 278 -7.16 0.20 -3.43
C GLY A 278 -6.93 -1.28 -3.68
N ALA A 279 -5.95 -1.84 -2.99
CA ALA A 279 -5.69 -3.28 -2.96
C ALA A 279 -6.15 -3.81 -1.60
N ILE A 280 -7.23 -4.61 -1.61
CA ILE A 280 -7.92 -5.11 -0.43
C ILE A 280 -7.55 -6.57 -0.21
N ASP A 281 -7.26 -6.90 1.04
CA ASP A 281 -7.01 -8.27 1.48
C ASP A 281 -8.21 -8.78 2.28
N MET A 282 -8.73 -9.96 1.89
CA MET A 282 -9.82 -10.64 2.58
C MET A 282 -9.51 -12.13 2.73
N ILE A 283 -10.18 -12.76 3.66
CA ILE A 283 -10.19 -14.23 3.85
C ILE A 283 -11.58 -14.75 3.54
N VAL A 284 -11.65 -15.90 2.85
CA VAL A 284 -12.84 -16.76 2.81
C VAL A 284 -12.61 -17.91 3.79
N THR A 285 -13.49 -18.04 4.78
CA THR A 285 -13.43 -19.11 5.77
C THR A 285 -13.96 -20.43 5.20
N PRO A 286 -13.70 -21.61 5.84
CA PRO A 286 -14.27 -22.89 5.41
C PRO A 286 -15.82 -22.94 5.42
N ASP A 287 -16.47 -22.10 6.23
CA ASP A 287 -17.92 -21.91 6.28
C ASP A 287 -18.40 -20.73 5.40
N GLU A 288 -17.59 -20.35 4.38
CA GLU A 288 -17.91 -19.38 3.32
C GLU A 288 -18.19 -17.94 3.81
N ARG A 289 -17.66 -17.53 4.96
CA ARG A 289 -17.71 -16.15 5.41
C ARG A 289 -16.56 -15.34 4.79
N TYR A 290 -16.84 -14.08 4.45
CA TYR A 290 -15.88 -13.13 3.90
C TYR A 290 -15.39 -12.19 4.99
N ILE A 291 -14.13 -12.29 5.37
CA ILE A 291 -13.53 -11.51 6.46
C ILE A 291 -12.60 -10.45 5.86
N PHE A 292 -12.93 -9.19 6.05
CA PHE A 292 -12.09 -8.07 5.62
C PHE A 292 -10.88 -7.93 6.56
N LEU A 293 -9.68 -7.81 5.98
CA LEU A 293 -8.44 -7.63 6.74
C LEU A 293 -7.94 -6.21 6.67
N GLU A 294 -7.74 -5.68 5.46
CA GLU A 294 -7.22 -4.33 5.23
C GLU A 294 -7.41 -3.86 3.79
N ILE A 295 -7.28 -2.54 3.60
CA ILE A 295 -7.08 -1.90 2.30
C ILE A 295 -5.71 -1.23 2.26
N ASN A 296 -4.99 -1.40 1.15
CA ASN A 296 -3.72 -0.76 0.84
C ASN A 296 -3.93 0.23 -0.32
N PRO A 297 -4.02 1.56 -0.06
CA PRO A 297 -4.35 2.55 -1.08
C PRO A 297 -3.24 2.78 -2.11
N VAL A 298 -2.06 2.23 -1.87
CA VAL A 298 -0.92 2.17 -2.81
C VAL A 298 -0.40 0.74 -2.97
N GLY A 299 -1.29 -0.25 -2.81
CA GLY A 299 -0.96 -1.67 -2.85
C GLY A 299 -0.37 -2.11 -4.20
N GLU A 300 0.39 -3.20 -4.19
CA GLU A 300 1.00 -3.75 -5.39
C GLU A 300 0.03 -4.67 -6.13
N PHE A 301 0.19 -4.75 -7.45
CA PHE A 301 -0.67 -5.56 -8.32
C PHE A 301 0.07 -6.28 -9.46
N PHE A 302 1.35 -5.95 -9.72
CA PHE A 302 2.07 -6.37 -10.93
C PHE A 302 2.04 -7.88 -11.17
N TRP A 303 2.06 -8.70 -10.11
CA TRP A 303 2.01 -10.16 -10.25
C TRP A 303 0.65 -10.65 -10.76
N LEU A 304 -0.46 -9.95 -10.47
CA LEU A 304 -1.79 -10.28 -10.98
C LEU A 304 -1.98 -9.93 -12.46
N GLU A 305 -1.05 -9.17 -13.03
CA GLU A 305 -1.05 -8.80 -14.43
C GLU A 305 0.01 -9.58 -15.24
N LEU A 306 1.20 -9.82 -14.67
CA LEU A 306 2.29 -10.53 -15.32
C LEU A 306 2.13 -12.07 -15.27
N TYR A 307 1.39 -12.56 -14.30
CA TYR A 307 1.07 -13.97 -14.10
C TYR A 307 -0.45 -14.18 -14.04
N PRO A 308 -0.94 -15.43 -14.03
CA PRO A 308 -2.37 -15.65 -13.83
C PRO A 308 -2.89 -14.86 -12.62
N PRO A 309 -4.06 -14.24 -12.70
CA PRO A 309 -5.07 -14.34 -13.76
C PRO A 309 -4.92 -13.36 -14.92
N TYR A 310 -3.77 -12.66 -15.06
CA TYR A 310 -3.47 -11.70 -16.15
C TYR A 310 -4.47 -10.54 -16.24
N PHE A 311 -4.86 -9.97 -15.11
CA PHE A 311 -5.79 -8.87 -15.04
C PHE A 311 -5.21 -7.58 -15.65
N PRO A 312 -5.96 -6.84 -16.50
CA PRO A 312 -5.47 -5.61 -17.15
C PRO A 312 -5.53 -4.39 -16.20
N ILE A 313 -4.90 -4.50 -15.02
CA ILE A 313 -4.99 -3.48 -13.96
C ILE A 313 -4.26 -2.20 -14.37
N SER A 314 -3.11 -2.32 -15.04
CA SER A 314 -2.36 -1.15 -15.54
C SER A 314 -3.15 -0.37 -16.58
N GLN A 315 -3.92 -1.07 -17.44
CA GLN A 315 -4.82 -0.43 -18.39
C GLN A 315 -5.94 0.33 -17.67
N ALA A 316 -6.58 -0.27 -16.67
CA ALA A 316 -7.63 0.40 -15.89
C ALA A 316 -7.10 1.67 -15.18
N ILE A 317 -5.88 1.59 -14.62
CA ILE A 317 -5.19 2.75 -14.03
C ILE A 317 -4.92 3.83 -15.09
N ALA A 318 -4.42 3.46 -16.27
CA ALA A 318 -4.18 4.40 -17.33
C ALA A 318 -5.48 5.07 -17.84
N GLU A 319 -6.56 4.30 -17.99
CA GLU A 319 -7.86 4.80 -18.41
C GLU A 319 -8.39 5.89 -17.47
N ILE A 320 -8.35 5.67 -16.15
CA ILE A 320 -8.81 6.66 -15.19
C ILE A 320 -7.91 7.91 -15.16
N LEU A 321 -6.59 7.77 -15.37
CA LEU A 321 -5.64 8.89 -15.41
C LEU A 321 -5.73 9.73 -16.69
N VAL A 322 -6.14 9.12 -17.80
CA VAL A 322 -6.19 9.76 -19.11
C VAL A 322 -7.54 10.42 -19.38
N ASN A 323 -8.63 9.87 -18.84
CA ASN A 323 -10.00 10.30 -19.13
C ASN A 323 -10.60 11.21 -18.05
N SER A 324 -9.86 11.53 -16.98
CA SER A 324 -10.30 12.36 -15.85
C SER A 324 -10.04 13.85 -16.06
#